data_03d26eac14e8f46b77db8dafb4b76b4e
#
_entry.id   03d26eac14e8f46b77db8dafb4b76b4e
#
_cell.length_a   1.000
_cell.length_b   1.000
_cell.length_c   1.000
_cell.angle_alpha   90.00
_cell.angle_beta   90.00
_cell.angle_gamma   90.00
#
_symmetry.space_group_name_H-M   'P 1'
#
loop_
_entity.id
_entity.type
_entity.pdbx_description
1 polymer ?
#
loop_
_entity_poly.entity_id
_entity_poly.type
_entity_poly.pdbx_seq_one_letter_code
_entity_poly.pdbx_strand_id
1 'polypeptide(L)'
;MSTTDSNLRHAYQPGTPSMLRALNERTLLEYLRSHQPTSRAQLARATRLSKPTVSQALAGLENAGLVRAVGQSIASKGGRIAILYEPNPDAGYVVGVDVGRGWVRSAVANLAGHIIARNDKPNDAQSASGLVELISHLARDVVAHAGLSWSQVVHAVIGTPGVFDEQSKRVLFSSNLPDWGRHGLLTELRAAFGLSLSLENDANLAALGERSFGWGSSTSTFVYITIGTGVGMGIVMNGALYRGARGAAGEIGVLPFGLDEVLEESGKISDTYLGMFEEATSAEAIVRQAQKLGLPASLSPRQIFDAAQQGDSKAL
;
A
#
# COMPACT_ATOMS: atom_id res chain seq x y z
N MET A 1 21.07 30.49 -42.19
CA MET A 1 21.32 29.18 -42.80
C MET A 1 21.03 28.11 -41.75
N SER A 2 19.88 27.58 -41.90
CA SER A 2 19.46 26.21 -41.76
C SER A 2 20.16 25.36 -40.69
N THR A 3 19.52 25.18 -39.53
CA THR A 3 19.62 23.98 -38.69
C THR A 3 18.21 23.57 -38.30
N THR A 4 17.68 22.85 -39.10
CA THR A 4 16.88 21.64 -39.15
C THR A 4 16.18 21.24 -37.84
N ASP A 5 14.94 21.49 -37.91
CA ASP A 5 13.76 20.83 -37.31
C ASP A 5 13.88 19.28 -37.40
N SER A 6 14.24 18.62 -36.32
CA SER A 6 14.32 17.13 -36.28
C SER A 6 13.90 16.48 -34.94
N ASN A 7 12.99 17.10 -34.16
CA ASN A 7 12.55 16.49 -32.92
C ASN A 7 11.05 16.61 -32.68
N LEU A 8 10.21 16.18 -33.62
CA LEU A 8 8.77 15.93 -33.38
C LEU A 8 8.24 14.83 -34.31
N ARG A 9 8.82 13.64 -34.23
CA ARG A 9 8.15 12.43 -34.70
C ARG A 9 8.05 11.47 -33.55
N HIS A 10 7.13 11.72 -32.59
CA HIS A 10 6.52 10.65 -31.86
C HIS A 10 5.77 9.83 -32.89
N ALA A 11 6.39 8.72 -33.31
CA ALA A 11 5.77 7.76 -34.19
C ALA A 11 4.47 7.27 -33.50
N TYR A 12 3.34 7.68 -34.05
CA TYR A 12 2.04 7.12 -33.77
C TYR A 12 2.13 5.64 -34.14
N GLN A 13 2.34 4.75 -33.16
CA GLN A 13 2.22 3.32 -33.39
C GLN A 13 0.72 3.04 -33.53
N PRO A 14 0.21 2.62 -34.69
CA PRO A 14 -1.18 2.25 -34.83
C PRO A 14 -1.45 1.07 -33.87
N GLY A 15 -2.48 1.23 -33.02
CA GLY A 15 -2.85 0.22 -32.06
C GLY A 15 -3.12 -1.13 -32.77
N THR A 16 -2.40 -2.16 -32.38
CA THR A 16 -2.63 -3.51 -32.90
C THR A 16 -4.00 -4.03 -32.45
N PRO A 17 -4.64 -4.93 -33.19
CA PRO A 17 -5.91 -5.54 -32.77
C PRO A 17 -5.85 -6.17 -31.35
N SER A 18 -4.70 -6.69 -30.95
CA SER A 18 -4.46 -7.21 -29.59
C SER A 18 -4.48 -6.10 -28.54
N MET A 19 -3.88 -4.95 -28.83
CA MET A 19 -3.86 -3.80 -27.93
C MET A 19 -5.27 -3.20 -27.75
N LEU A 20 -6.05 -3.13 -28.82
CA LEU A 20 -7.45 -2.69 -28.76
C LEU A 20 -8.32 -3.67 -27.95
N ARG A 21 -8.08 -4.97 -28.07
CA ARG A 21 -8.75 -5.99 -27.28
C ARG A 21 -8.42 -5.80 -25.79
N ALA A 22 -7.15 -5.72 -25.42
CA ALA A 22 -6.73 -5.51 -24.04
C ALA A 22 -7.31 -4.22 -23.44
N LEU A 23 -7.38 -3.14 -24.24
CA LEU A 23 -8.00 -1.88 -23.80
C LEU A 23 -9.50 -2.05 -23.53
N ASN A 24 -10.23 -2.75 -24.41
CA ASN A 24 -11.66 -3.01 -24.22
C ASN A 24 -11.90 -3.90 -22.99
N GLU A 25 -11.12 -4.97 -22.81
CA GLU A 25 -11.19 -5.85 -21.65
C GLU A 25 -10.93 -5.06 -20.34
N ARG A 26 -9.89 -4.23 -20.34
CA ARG A 26 -9.61 -3.34 -19.21
C ARG A 26 -10.76 -2.38 -18.92
N THR A 27 -11.32 -1.74 -19.93
CA THR A 27 -12.46 -0.81 -19.80
C THR A 27 -13.67 -1.50 -19.16
N LEU A 28 -13.98 -2.73 -19.60
CA LEU A 28 -15.09 -3.50 -19.02
C LEU A 28 -14.81 -3.90 -17.58
N LEU A 29 -13.59 -4.35 -17.27
CA LEU A 29 -13.21 -4.76 -15.92
C LEU A 29 -13.24 -3.57 -14.94
N GLU A 30 -12.74 -2.41 -15.34
CA GLU A 30 -12.79 -1.17 -14.54
C GLU A 30 -14.25 -0.75 -14.27
N TYR A 31 -15.13 -0.83 -15.25
CA TYR A 31 -16.55 -0.54 -15.04
C TYR A 31 -17.21 -1.55 -14.10
N LEU A 32 -16.96 -2.85 -14.28
CA LEU A 32 -17.48 -3.91 -13.43
C LEU A 32 -17.05 -3.78 -11.97
N ARG A 33 -15.83 -3.30 -11.72
CA ARG A 33 -15.33 -3.11 -10.34
C ARG A 33 -16.17 -2.15 -9.51
N SER A 34 -16.77 -1.15 -10.13
CA SER A 34 -17.59 -0.13 -9.44
C SER A 34 -19.10 -0.30 -9.64
N HIS A 35 -19.54 -1.15 -10.57
CA HIS A 35 -20.94 -1.31 -10.95
C HIS A 35 -21.32 -2.79 -11.13
N GLN A 36 -21.16 -3.56 -10.10
CA GLN A 36 -21.46 -5.00 -10.11
C GLN A 36 -22.71 -5.34 -9.29
N PRO A 37 -23.49 -6.37 -9.70
CA PRO A 37 -23.34 -7.11 -10.95
C PRO A 37 -23.99 -6.36 -12.14
N THR A 38 -23.44 -6.54 -13.35
CA THR A 38 -23.84 -5.77 -14.55
C THR A 38 -24.07 -6.68 -15.76
N SER A 39 -25.11 -6.40 -16.57
CA SER A 39 -25.38 -7.15 -17.79
C SER A 39 -24.60 -6.62 -19.00
N ARG A 40 -24.44 -7.48 -20.05
CA ARG A 40 -23.80 -7.08 -21.33
C ARG A 40 -24.41 -5.83 -21.95
N ALA A 41 -25.74 -5.69 -21.85
CA ALA A 41 -26.47 -4.54 -22.41
C ALA A 41 -26.16 -3.26 -21.62
N GLN A 42 -26.02 -3.34 -20.31
CA GLN A 42 -25.63 -2.21 -19.47
C GLN A 42 -24.17 -1.82 -19.74
N LEU A 43 -23.25 -2.79 -19.82
CA LEU A 43 -21.85 -2.57 -20.20
C LEU A 43 -21.74 -1.83 -21.53
N ALA A 44 -22.44 -2.31 -22.58
CA ALA A 44 -22.40 -1.68 -23.90
C ALA A 44 -22.87 -0.22 -23.87
N ARG A 45 -23.92 0.08 -23.09
CA ARG A 45 -24.42 1.45 -22.94
C ARG A 45 -23.46 2.34 -22.18
N ALA A 46 -22.91 1.84 -21.07
CA ALA A 46 -22.04 2.61 -20.19
C ALA A 46 -20.67 2.89 -20.82
N THR A 47 -20.07 1.90 -21.47
CA THR A 47 -18.74 2.03 -22.09
C THR A 47 -18.78 2.57 -23.52
N ARG A 48 -19.96 2.71 -24.11
CA ARG A 48 -20.17 3.09 -25.53
C ARG A 48 -19.52 2.14 -26.54
N LEU A 49 -19.19 0.92 -26.12
CA LEU A 49 -18.68 -0.12 -27.00
C LEU A 49 -19.83 -0.83 -27.73
N SER A 50 -19.56 -1.33 -28.94
CA SER A 50 -20.54 -2.13 -29.68
C SER A 50 -20.86 -3.44 -28.94
N LYS A 51 -22.11 -3.94 -29.09
CA LYS A 51 -22.50 -5.22 -28.48
C LYS A 51 -21.59 -6.39 -28.85
N PRO A 52 -21.12 -6.55 -30.10
CA PRO A 52 -20.13 -7.57 -30.43
C PRO A 52 -18.81 -7.39 -29.70
N THR A 53 -18.29 -6.15 -29.62
CA THR A 53 -17.06 -5.82 -28.89
C THR A 53 -17.17 -6.20 -27.40
N VAL A 54 -18.26 -5.83 -26.74
CA VAL A 54 -18.52 -6.21 -25.34
C VAL A 54 -18.59 -7.73 -25.17
N SER A 55 -19.29 -8.44 -26.09
CA SER A 55 -19.39 -9.90 -26.01
C SER A 55 -18.03 -10.57 -26.16
N GLN A 56 -17.20 -10.09 -27.07
CA GLN A 56 -15.86 -10.64 -27.30
C GLN A 56 -14.92 -10.34 -26.09
N ALA A 57 -14.93 -9.12 -25.57
CA ALA A 57 -14.10 -8.74 -24.43
C ALA A 57 -14.54 -9.48 -23.15
N LEU A 58 -15.86 -9.60 -22.89
CA LEU A 58 -16.33 -10.41 -21.76
C LEU A 58 -15.93 -11.87 -21.87
N ALA A 59 -16.04 -12.47 -23.05
CA ALA A 59 -15.59 -13.85 -23.26
C ALA A 59 -14.09 -14.01 -23.01
N GLY A 60 -13.27 -13.02 -23.40
CA GLY A 60 -11.84 -12.99 -23.07
C GLY A 60 -11.59 -12.95 -21.55
N LEU A 61 -12.31 -12.09 -20.83
CA LEU A 61 -12.22 -11.98 -19.38
C LEU A 61 -12.73 -13.22 -18.64
N GLU A 62 -13.83 -13.83 -19.10
CA GLU A 62 -14.34 -15.12 -18.57
C GLU A 62 -13.33 -16.24 -18.76
N ASN A 63 -12.75 -16.38 -19.97
CA ASN A 63 -11.73 -17.39 -20.28
C ASN A 63 -10.45 -17.20 -19.46
N ALA A 64 -10.10 -15.96 -19.14
CA ALA A 64 -9.00 -15.62 -18.24
C ALA A 64 -9.36 -15.79 -16.76
N GLY A 65 -10.60 -16.16 -16.43
CA GLY A 65 -11.08 -16.30 -15.04
C GLY A 65 -11.22 -14.98 -14.27
N LEU A 66 -11.10 -13.83 -14.93
CA LEU A 66 -11.13 -12.50 -14.31
C LEU A 66 -12.56 -11.99 -14.04
N VAL A 67 -13.54 -12.53 -14.74
CA VAL A 67 -14.98 -12.21 -14.61
C VAL A 67 -15.76 -13.51 -14.55
N ARG A 68 -16.85 -13.52 -13.77
CA ARG A 68 -17.77 -14.66 -13.66
C ARG A 68 -19.21 -14.22 -13.84
N ALA A 69 -20.06 -15.11 -14.34
CA ALA A 69 -21.50 -14.95 -14.35
C ALA A 69 -22.08 -15.28 -12.96
N VAL A 70 -22.92 -14.40 -12.40
CA VAL A 70 -23.44 -14.54 -11.02
C VAL A 70 -24.94 -14.65 -10.92
N GLY A 71 -25.64 -14.67 -12.04
CA GLY A 71 -27.08 -14.81 -12.04
C GLY A 71 -27.74 -14.26 -13.28
N GLN A 72 -29.05 -14.14 -13.21
CA GLN A 72 -29.87 -13.62 -14.27
C GLN A 72 -30.78 -12.49 -13.76
N SER A 73 -30.91 -11.43 -14.53
CA SER A 73 -31.84 -10.34 -14.26
C SER A 73 -33.06 -10.50 -15.17
N ILE A 74 -34.25 -10.47 -14.59
CA ILE A 74 -35.50 -10.37 -15.34
C ILE A 74 -35.78 -8.89 -15.53
N ALA A 75 -35.85 -8.43 -16.78
CA ALA A 75 -36.22 -7.04 -17.03
C ALA A 75 -37.67 -6.78 -16.56
N SER A 76 -37.87 -5.73 -15.76
CA SER A 76 -39.08 -5.38 -15.03
C SER A 76 -40.33 -5.06 -15.91
N LYS A 77 -40.28 -5.25 -17.23
CA LYS A 77 -41.37 -5.03 -18.18
C LYS A 77 -41.36 -6.04 -19.34
N GLY A 78 -41.31 -7.35 -19.05
CA GLY A 78 -41.42 -8.38 -20.11
C GLY A 78 -40.16 -8.48 -21.00
N GLY A 79 -39.04 -7.98 -20.57
CA GLY A 79 -37.77 -8.03 -21.31
C GLY A 79 -37.06 -9.37 -21.21
N ARG A 80 -36.10 -9.58 -22.12
CA ARG A 80 -35.30 -10.81 -22.23
C ARG A 80 -34.45 -11.00 -20.97
N ILE A 81 -34.36 -12.23 -20.47
CA ILE A 81 -33.47 -12.61 -19.39
C ILE A 81 -32.03 -12.22 -19.77
N ALA A 82 -31.34 -11.50 -18.88
CA ALA A 82 -29.96 -11.06 -19.06
C ALA A 82 -29.06 -11.69 -18.03
N ILE A 83 -27.93 -12.28 -18.48
CA ILE A 83 -26.87 -12.76 -17.58
C ILE A 83 -26.16 -11.56 -16.97
N LEU A 84 -25.92 -11.64 -15.66
CA LEU A 84 -25.18 -10.67 -14.88
C LEU A 84 -23.75 -11.15 -14.65
N TYR A 85 -22.81 -10.22 -14.71
CA TYR A 85 -21.38 -10.45 -14.57
C TYR A 85 -20.81 -9.59 -13.44
N GLU A 86 -19.82 -10.14 -12.76
CA GLU A 86 -19.00 -9.43 -11.79
C GLU A 86 -17.52 -9.82 -11.94
N PRO A 87 -16.57 -9.01 -11.46
CA PRO A 87 -15.18 -9.44 -11.33
C PRO A 87 -15.10 -10.71 -10.47
N ASN A 88 -14.23 -11.63 -10.83
CA ASN A 88 -13.95 -12.79 -10.00
C ASN A 88 -12.90 -12.42 -8.94
N PRO A 89 -13.24 -12.29 -7.65
CA PRO A 89 -12.29 -11.93 -6.61
C PRO A 89 -11.18 -12.97 -6.42
N ASP A 90 -11.46 -14.23 -6.76
CA ASP A 90 -10.54 -15.34 -6.55
C ASP A 90 -9.71 -15.69 -7.80
N ALA A 91 -9.72 -14.81 -8.81
CA ALA A 91 -8.89 -14.95 -10.02
C ALA A 91 -7.37 -14.83 -9.75
N GLY A 92 -6.99 -14.37 -8.56
CA GLY A 92 -5.64 -14.26 -8.08
C GLY A 92 -5.60 -13.72 -6.67
N TYR A 93 -4.43 -13.76 -6.06
CA TYR A 93 -4.23 -13.28 -4.69
C TYR A 93 -3.07 -12.30 -4.63
N VAL A 94 -3.08 -11.43 -3.64
CA VAL A 94 -2.00 -10.49 -3.36
C VAL A 94 -1.50 -10.71 -1.95
N VAL A 95 -0.19 -10.55 -1.75
CA VAL A 95 0.43 -10.58 -0.42
C VAL A 95 0.86 -9.18 -0.05
N GLY A 96 0.42 -8.72 1.12
CA GLY A 96 0.93 -7.52 1.77
C GLY A 96 1.86 -7.90 2.92
N VAL A 97 3.01 -7.25 3.02
CA VAL A 97 3.92 -7.38 4.16
C VAL A 97 4.20 -5.99 4.72
N ASP A 98 3.95 -5.81 6.00
CA ASP A 98 4.30 -4.61 6.76
C ASP A 98 5.58 -4.90 7.56
N VAL A 99 6.64 -4.13 7.31
CA VAL A 99 7.97 -4.31 7.88
C VAL A 99 8.22 -3.22 8.91
N GLY A 100 7.96 -3.52 10.17
CA GLY A 100 8.27 -2.64 11.28
C GLY A 100 9.56 -3.04 12.01
N ARG A 101 10.05 -2.15 12.89
CA ARG A 101 11.23 -2.39 13.73
C ARG A 101 11.04 -3.59 14.66
N GLY A 102 9.88 -3.71 15.32
CA GLY A 102 9.63 -4.77 16.30
C GLY A 102 8.87 -5.97 15.75
N TRP A 103 8.16 -5.82 14.65
CA TRP A 103 7.28 -6.84 14.08
C TRP A 103 7.28 -6.80 12.55
N VAL A 104 7.18 -7.97 11.96
CA VAL A 104 6.83 -8.15 10.55
C VAL A 104 5.44 -8.77 10.49
N ARG A 105 4.53 -8.14 9.75
CA ARG A 105 3.15 -8.61 9.58
C ARG A 105 2.90 -8.94 8.14
N SER A 106 2.22 -10.05 7.88
CA SER A 106 1.88 -10.47 6.53
C SER A 106 0.40 -10.83 6.43
N ALA A 107 -0.18 -10.52 5.30
CA ALA A 107 -1.55 -10.92 4.98
C ALA A 107 -1.64 -11.33 3.51
N VAL A 108 -2.51 -12.30 3.22
CA VAL A 108 -2.92 -12.64 1.87
C VAL A 108 -4.37 -12.24 1.69
N ALA A 109 -4.66 -11.58 0.57
CA ALA A 109 -6.00 -11.13 0.20
C ALA A 109 -6.33 -11.52 -1.23
N ASN A 110 -7.63 -11.67 -1.55
CA ASN A 110 -8.10 -11.83 -2.92
C ASN A 110 -8.16 -10.46 -3.65
N LEU A 111 -8.48 -10.47 -4.94
CA LEU A 111 -8.50 -9.24 -5.77
C LEU A 111 -9.62 -8.25 -5.39
N ALA A 112 -10.57 -8.62 -4.52
CA ALA A 112 -11.53 -7.69 -3.93
C ALA A 112 -11.01 -7.04 -2.62
N GLY A 113 -9.80 -7.42 -2.17
CA GLY A 113 -9.20 -6.94 -0.93
C GLY A 113 -9.69 -7.65 0.33
N HIS A 114 -10.45 -8.74 0.20
CA HIS A 114 -10.82 -9.55 1.36
C HIS A 114 -9.61 -10.33 1.85
N ILE A 115 -9.22 -10.10 3.10
CA ILE A 115 -8.11 -10.80 3.73
C ILE A 115 -8.53 -12.23 4.05
N ILE A 116 -7.76 -13.19 3.53
CA ILE A 116 -7.99 -14.62 3.71
C ILE A 116 -7.25 -15.15 4.94
N ALA A 117 -5.99 -14.73 5.13
CA ALA A 117 -5.19 -15.09 6.28
C ALA A 117 -4.21 -13.97 6.66
N ARG A 118 -3.77 -13.99 7.93
CA ARG A 118 -2.74 -13.10 8.48
C ARG A 118 -1.74 -13.92 9.28
N ASN A 119 -0.49 -13.45 9.32
CA ASN A 119 0.56 -14.02 10.16
C ASN A 119 1.55 -12.93 10.55
N ASP A 120 1.88 -12.85 11.83
CA ASP A 120 2.76 -11.83 12.39
C ASP A 120 3.91 -12.52 13.11
N LYS A 121 5.14 -12.00 12.96
CA LYS A 121 6.32 -12.48 13.69
C LYS A 121 7.12 -11.31 14.26
N PRO A 122 7.79 -11.48 15.42
CA PRO A 122 8.79 -10.52 15.87
C PRO A 122 9.87 -10.31 14.81
N ASN A 123 10.32 -9.06 14.69
CA ASN A 123 11.47 -8.73 13.84
C ASN A 123 12.74 -8.78 14.67
N ASP A 124 13.43 -9.90 14.63
CA ASP A 124 14.72 -10.15 15.31
C ASP A 124 15.90 -10.16 14.32
N ALA A 125 15.67 -9.77 13.07
CA ALA A 125 16.68 -9.75 12.02
C ALA A 125 17.81 -8.75 12.35
N GLN A 126 19.05 -9.23 12.28
CA GLN A 126 20.24 -8.43 12.57
C GLN A 126 20.89 -7.85 11.29
N SER A 127 20.35 -8.17 10.12
CA SER A 127 20.83 -7.70 8.82
C SER A 127 19.69 -7.58 7.81
N ALA A 128 19.92 -6.77 6.77
CA ALA A 128 18.94 -6.64 5.69
C ALA A 128 18.64 -7.97 5.00
N SER A 129 19.65 -8.82 4.76
CA SER A 129 19.43 -10.14 4.14
C SER A 129 18.62 -11.07 5.04
N GLY A 130 18.91 -11.12 6.35
CA GLY A 130 18.09 -11.88 7.30
C GLY A 130 16.63 -11.37 7.35
N LEU A 131 16.43 -10.05 7.21
CA LEU A 131 15.09 -9.49 7.13
C LEU A 131 14.39 -9.86 5.81
N VAL A 132 15.10 -9.89 4.67
CA VAL A 132 14.54 -10.38 3.40
C VAL A 132 14.12 -11.85 3.51
N GLU A 133 14.91 -12.70 4.16
CA GLU A 133 14.55 -14.10 4.41
C GLU A 133 13.30 -14.20 5.30
N LEU A 134 13.26 -13.46 6.42
CA LEU A 134 12.11 -13.45 7.33
C LEU A 134 10.82 -13.07 6.61
N ILE A 135 10.80 -11.96 5.85
CA ILE A 135 9.60 -11.50 5.16
C ILE A 135 9.18 -12.44 4.03
N SER A 136 10.13 -13.03 3.28
CA SER A 136 9.79 -13.95 2.21
C SER A 136 9.22 -15.27 2.74
N HIS A 137 9.76 -15.79 3.86
CA HIS A 137 9.21 -16.96 4.52
C HIS A 137 7.83 -16.68 5.12
N LEU A 138 7.66 -15.56 5.82
CA LEU A 138 6.38 -15.19 6.42
C LEU A 138 5.29 -15.01 5.35
N ALA A 139 5.64 -14.42 4.21
CA ALA A 139 4.75 -14.28 3.05
C ALA A 139 4.31 -15.65 2.48
N ARG A 140 5.22 -16.62 2.38
CA ARG A 140 4.89 -17.97 1.93
C ARG A 140 4.06 -18.73 2.96
N ASP A 141 4.40 -18.59 4.23
CA ASP A 141 3.67 -19.20 5.35
C ASP A 141 2.21 -18.75 5.37
N VAL A 142 1.93 -17.44 5.22
CA VAL A 142 0.55 -16.94 5.24
C VAL A 142 -0.27 -17.44 4.06
N VAL A 143 0.33 -17.60 2.88
CA VAL A 143 -0.32 -18.18 1.70
C VAL A 143 -0.62 -19.65 1.93
N ALA A 144 0.32 -20.42 2.47
CA ALA A 144 0.12 -21.83 2.82
C ALA A 144 -0.97 -22.01 3.90
N HIS A 145 -0.99 -21.19 4.94
CA HIS A 145 -2.05 -21.17 5.96
C HIS A 145 -3.44 -20.87 5.40
N ALA A 146 -3.51 -20.07 4.32
CA ALA A 146 -4.76 -19.81 3.60
C ALA A 146 -5.22 -21.01 2.73
N GLY A 147 -4.45 -22.11 2.67
CA GLY A 147 -4.71 -23.23 1.79
C GLY A 147 -4.43 -22.94 0.30
N LEU A 148 -3.66 -21.89 0.00
CA LEU A 148 -3.36 -21.42 -1.34
C LEU A 148 -1.98 -21.86 -1.80
N SER A 149 -1.79 -21.98 -3.12
CA SER A 149 -0.48 -22.14 -3.75
C SER A 149 0.17 -20.79 -4.00
N TRP A 150 1.50 -20.69 -3.84
CA TRP A 150 2.27 -19.49 -4.18
C TRP A 150 2.09 -19.04 -5.63
N SER A 151 1.84 -19.96 -6.55
CA SER A 151 1.57 -19.67 -7.97
C SER A 151 0.27 -18.90 -8.22
N GLN A 152 -0.64 -18.86 -7.25
CA GLN A 152 -1.88 -18.07 -7.30
C GLN A 152 -1.67 -16.62 -6.86
N VAL A 153 -0.51 -16.30 -6.28
CA VAL A 153 -0.14 -14.92 -5.88
C VAL A 153 0.37 -14.18 -7.10
N VAL A 154 -0.34 -13.14 -7.50
CA VAL A 154 -0.04 -12.36 -8.70
C VAL A 154 0.84 -11.14 -8.41
N HIS A 155 0.86 -10.66 -7.17
CA HIS A 155 1.65 -9.48 -6.77
C HIS A 155 1.92 -9.49 -5.27
N ALA A 156 3.06 -8.92 -4.86
CA ALA A 156 3.37 -8.62 -3.47
C ALA A 156 3.60 -7.12 -3.28
N VAL A 157 3.15 -6.59 -2.14
CA VAL A 157 3.42 -5.21 -1.72
C VAL A 157 4.11 -5.26 -0.36
N ILE A 158 5.25 -4.61 -0.25
CA ILE A 158 5.99 -4.49 1.01
C ILE A 158 5.87 -3.05 1.48
N GLY A 159 5.21 -2.85 2.63
CA GLY A 159 5.19 -1.62 3.38
C GLY A 159 6.45 -1.53 4.24
N THR A 160 7.15 -0.41 4.18
CA THR A 160 8.41 -0.21 4.88
C THR A 160 8.53 1.22 5.39
N PRO A 161 9.20 1.44 6.54
CA PRO A 161 9.62 2.77 6.92
C PRO A 161 10.50 3.40 5.85
N GLY A 162 10.39 4.71 5.70
CA GLY A 162 11.17 5.49 4.74
C GLY A 162 10.56 5.59 3.35
N VAL A 163 11.31 6.18 2.43
CA VAL A 163 10.87 6.54 1.08
C VAL A 163 11.59 5.69 0.06
N PHE A 164 10.86 4.99 -0.79
CA PHE A 164 11.47 4.31 -1.93
C PHE A 164 11.75 5.32 -3.05
N ASP A 165 13.04 5.54 -3.33
CA ASP A 165 13.47 6.41 -4.42
C ASP A 165 13.60 5.61 -5.74
N GLU A 166 12.75 5.95 -6.70
CA GLU A 166 12.72 5.30 -8.01
C GLU A 166 14.00 5.50 -8.84
N GLN A 167 14.74 6.58 -8.61
CA GLN A 167 15.96 6.88 -9.37
C GLN A 167 17.15 6.03 -8.88
N SER A 168 17.39 6.04 -7.58
CA SER A 168 18.48 5.27 -6.97
C SER A 168 18.13 3.80 -6.70
N LYS A 169 16.83 3.44 -6.79
CA LYS A 169 16.29 2.10 -6.41
C LYS A 169 16.62 1.71 -4.97
N ARG A 170 16.64 2.70 -4.07
CA ARG A 170 16.95 2.53 -2.64
C ARG A 170 15.78 3.00 -1.78
N VAL A 171 15.73 2.48 -0.56
CA VAL A 171 14.89 3.04 0.50
C VAL A 171 15.71 4.09 1.24
N LEU A 172 15.23 5.32 1.29
CA LEU A 172 15.84 6.44 2.00
C LEU A 172 15.14 6.61 3.35
N PHE A 173 15.81 7.20 4.33
CA PHE A 173 15.25 7.47 5.67
C PHE A 173 14.73 6.22 6.43
N SER A 174 15.34 5.06 6.20
CA SER A 174 14.99 3.79 6.87
C SER A 174 15.93 3.44 8.02
N SER A 175 16.31 4.42 8.83
CA SER A 175 17.28 4.27 9.93
C SER A 175 16.89 3.22 10.99
N ASN A 176 15.61 2.87 11.08
CA ASN A 176 15.06 1.93 12.07
C ASN A 176 15.26 0.44 11.68
N LEU A 177 15.76 0.15 10.48
CA LEU A 177 16.00 -1.21 9.99
C LEU A 177 17.47 -1.37 9.55
N PRO A 178 18.15 -2.47 9.92
CA PRO A 178 19.57 -2.65 9.64
C PRO A 178 19.83 -2.74 8.12
N ASP A 179 20.66 -1.82 7.60
CA ASP A 179 21.10 -1.74 6.19
C ASP A 179 19.96 -1.78 5.15
N TRP A 180 18.74 -1.39 5.55
CA TRP A 180 17.57 -1.46 4.68
C TRP A 180 17.63 -0.50 3.49
N GLY A 181 18.41 0.57 3.59
CA GLY A 181 18.67 1.52 2.49
C GLY A 181 19.80 1.10 1.54
N ARG A 182 20.38 -0.10 1.66
CA ARG A 182 21.51 -0.54 0.84
C ARG A 182 21.19 -0.72 -0.63
N HIS A 183 22.20 -0.63 -1.48
CA HIS A 183 22.07 -0.98 -2.88
C HIS A 183 21.72 -2.46 -3.06
N GLY A 184 20.88 -2.78 -4.08
CA GLY A 184 20.53 -4.14 -4.43
C GLY A 184 19.40 -4.75 -3.61
N LEU A 185 18.90 -4.09 -2.55
CA LEU A 185 17.80 -4.60 -1.72
C LEU A 185 16.57 -5.01 -2.54
N LEU A 186 16.11 -4.14 -3.45
CA LEU A 186 14.94 -4.44 -4.30
C LEU A 186 15.19 -5.66 -5.19
N THR A 187 16.40 -5.85 -5.70
CA THR A 187 16.77 -7.01 -6.52
C THR A 187 16.72 -8.30 -5.71
N GLU A 188 17.23 -8.25 -4.48
CA GLU A 188 17.19 -9.39 -3.56
C GLU A 188 15.76 -9.74 -3.16
N LEU A 189 14.93 -8.76 -2.82
CA LEU A 189 13.51 -8.97 -2.55
C LEU A 189 12.79 -9.61 -3.74
N ARG A 190 13.02 -9.12 -4.95
CA ARG A 190 12.42 -9.70 -6.17
C ARG A 190 12.88 -11.13 -6.40
N ALA A 191 14.13 -11.43 -6.14
CA ALA A 191 14.66 -12.81 -6.25
C ALA A 191 14.04 -13.73 -5.19
N ALA A 192 13.92 -13.28 -3.93
CA ALA A 192 13.34 -14.05 -2.83
C ALA A 192 11.84 -14.34 -3.05
N PHE A 193 11.09 -13.40 -3.56
CA PHE A 193 9.66 -13.58 -3.84
C PHE A 193 9.40 -14.33 -5.15
N GLY A 194 10.21 -14.12 -6.17
CA GLY A 194 10.07 -14.76 -7.49
C GLY A 194 8.81 -14.33 -8.26
N LEU A 195 8.24 -13.17 -7.93
CA LEU A 195 7.04 -12.60 -8.55
C LEU A 195 7.11 -11.06 -8.60
N SER A 196 6.11 -10.42 -9.21
CA SER A 196 5.99 -8.97 -9.26
C SER A 196 5.86 -8.39 -7.84
N LEU A 197 6.68 -7.38 -7.51
CA LEU A 197 6.78 -6.80 -6.18
C LEU A 197 6.92 -5.28 -6.23
N SER A 198 6.21 -4.59 -5.33
CA SER A 198 6.30 -3.16 -5.10
C SER A 198 6.72 -2.87 -3.66
N LEU A 199 7.53 -1.82 -3.49
CA LEU A 199 7.81 -1.21 -2.18
C LEU A 199 7.01 0.09 -2.07
N GLU A 200 6.46 0.36 -0.90
CA GLU A 200 5.79 1.63 -0.58
C GLU A 200 6.03 1.97 0.89
N ASN A 201 5.94 3.27 1.21
CA ASN A 201 5.95 3.70 2.60
C ASN A 201 4.73 3.14 3.37
N ASP A 202 4.94 2.76 4.63
CA ASP A 202 3.92 2.14 5.49
C ASP A 202 2.73 3.07 5.78
N ALA A 203 2.96 4.36 6.08
CA ALA A 203 1.89 5.34 6.29
C ALA A 203 1.09 5.60 4.99
N ASN A 204 1.75 5.57 3.83
CA ASN A 204 1.11 5.66 2.53
C ASN A 204 0.17 4.47 2.28
N LEU A 205 0.62 3.25 2.59
CA LEU A 205 -0.22 2.05 2.48
C LEU A 205 -1.40 2.08 3.45
N ALA A 206 -1.19 2.57 4.69
CA ALA A 206 -2.26 2.75 5.65
C ALA A 206 -3.30 3.76 5.15
N ALA A 207 -2.88 4.89 4.57
CA ALA A 207 -3.79 5.85 3.95
C ALA A 207 -4.59 5.25 2.79
N LEU A 208 -3.97 4.39 1.96
CA LEU A 208 -4.67 3.65 0.90
C LEU A 208 -5.65 2.62 1.47
N GLY A 209 -5.31 1.97 2.58
CA GLY A 209 -6.20 1.08 3.31
C GLY A 209 -7.45 1.81 3.82
N GLU A 210 -7.27 2.96 4.48
CA GLU A 210 -8.36 3.81 4.95
C GLU A 210 -9.24 4.32 3.80
N ARG A 211 -8.63 4.70 2.68
CA ARG A 211 -9.39 5.10 1.50
C ARG A 211 -10.25 3.98 0.93
N SER A 212 -9.74 2.75 0.96
CA SER A 212 -10.41 1.61 0.31
C SER A 212 -11.46 0.94 1.20
N PHE A 213 -11.22 0.89 2.52
CA PHE A 213 -11.99 0.06 3.44
C PHE A 213 -12.34 0.77 4.77
N GLY A 214 -11.80 1.96 5.02
CA GLY A 214 -11.96 2.68 6.29
C GLY A 214 -12.70 4.00 6.14
N TRP A 215 -12.43 4.91 7.06
CA TRP A 215 -13.06 6.24 7.15
C TRP A 215 -12.79 7.14 5.95
N GLY A 216 -11.68 6.92 5.23
CA GLY A 216 -11.33 7.64 4.01
C GLY A 216 -12.17 7.27 2.79
N SER A 217 -13.01 6.23 2.85
CA SER A 217 -13.78 5.74 1.71
C SER A 217 -14.83 6.73 1.19
N SER A 218 -15.32 7.61 2.04
CA SER A 218 -16.35 8.62 1.72
C SER A 218 -15.77 9.99 1.32
N THR A 219 -14.46 10.18 1.36
CA THR A 219 -13.81 11.45 1.03
C THR A 219 -12.71 11.29 -0.01
N SER A 220 -12.55 12.30 -0.86
CA SER A 220 -11.50 12.30 -1.90
C SER A 220 -10.19 12.91 -1.43
N THR A 221 -10.18 13.63 -0.30
CA THR A 221 -8.97 14.31 0.21
C THR A 221 -8.92 14.19 1.73
N PHE A 222 -7.86 13.60 2.23
CA PHE A 222 -7.59 13.45 3.66
C PHE A 222 -6.11 13.14 3.90
N VAL A 223 -5.69 13.23 5.15
CA VAL A 223 -4.40 12.72 5.64
C VAL A 223 -4.64 11.61 6.66
N TYR A 224 -3.77 10.62 6.64
CA TYR A 224 -3.65 9.58 7.65
C TYR A 224 -2.36 9.80 8.42
N ILE A 225 -2.44 9.94 9.74
CA ILE A 225 -1.27 10.13 10.60
C ILE A 225 -1.11 8.87 11.46
N THR A 226 0.09 8.32 11.49
CA THR A 226 0.47 7.24 12.39
C THR A 226 1.50 7.75 13.39
N ILE A 227 1.29 7.40 14.67
CA ILE A 227 2.21 7.65 15.77
C ILE A 227 2.52 6.31 16.41
N GLY A 228 3.75 5.88 16.27
CA GLY A 228 4.23 4.59 16.75
C GLY A 228 5.70 4.68 17.14
N THR A 229 6.53 3.74 16.68
CA THR A 229 8.01 3.83 16.80
C THR A 229 8.52 5.12 16.18
N GLY A 230 7.93 5.52 15.04
CA GLY A 230 8.13 6.79 14.37
C GLY A 230 6.82 7.53 14.16
N VAL A 231 6.88 8.66 13.44
CA VAL A 231 5.73 9.47 13.03
C VAL A 231 5.70 9.55 11.52
N GLY A 232 4.60 9.09 10.93
CA GLY A 232 4.40 9.10 9.48
C GLY A 232 3.06 9.72 9.09
N MET A 233 2.94 10.19 7.86
CA MET A 233 1.69 10.70 7.30
C MET A 233 1.54 10.23 5.85
N GLY A 234 0.40 9.60 5.56
CA GLY A 234 -0.03 9.32 4.19
C GLY A 234 -1.04 10.37 3.73
N ILE A 235 -0.87 10.91 2.54
CA ILE A 235 -1.71 11.98 1.99
C ILE A 235 -2.50 11.45 0.80
N VAL A 236 -3.83 11.58 0.85
CA VAL A 236 -4.71 11.29 -0.29
C VAL A 236 -5.31 12.61 -0.79
N MET A 237 -5.13 12.91 -2.09
CA MET A 237 -5.68 14.09 -2.76
C MET A 237 -6.43 13.67 -4.02
N ASN A 238 -7.65 14.17 -4.19
CA ASN A 238 -8.50 13.83 -5.34
C ASN A 238 -8.66 12.32 -5.56
N GLY A 239 -8.73 11.55 -4.46
CA GLY A 239 -8.87 10.11 -4.49
C GLY A 239 -7.60 9.33 -4.87
N ALA A 240 -6.45 9.96 -4.96
CA ALA A 240 -5.17 9.33 -5.26
C ALA A 240 -4.13 9.63 -4.17
N LEU A 241 -3.22 8.69 -3.93
CA LEU A 241 -2.09 8.88 -3.03
C LEU A 241 -1.17 9.97 -3.59
N TYR A 242 -0.88 10.98 -2.77
CA TYR A 242 0.02 12.07 -3.09
C TYR A 242 1.41 11.81 -2.52
N ARG A 243 2.37 11.55 -3.38
CA ARG A 243 3.76 11.24 -3.01
C ARG A 243 4.70 12.44 -3.07
N GLY A 244 4.23 13.56 -3.62
CA GLY A 244 5.10 14.70 -3.92
C GLY A 244 6.09 14.42 -5.06
N ALA A 245 6.95 15.39 -5.33
CA ALA A 245 7.88 15.34 -6.47
C ALA A 245 8.98 14.27 -6.35
N ARG A 246 9.32 13.87 -5.10
CA ARG A 246 10.42 12.92 -4.81
C ARG A 246 9.98 11.74 -3.93
N GLY A 247 8.68 11.51 -3.78
CA GLY A 247 8.14 10.42 -2.96
C GLY A 247 8.09 10.71 -1.46
N ALA A 248 8.57 11.85 -0.99
CA ALA A 248 8.73 12.18 0.43
C ALA A 248 7.59 13.06 1.00
N ALA A 249 6.47 13.18 0.29
CA ALA A 249 5.31 13.86 0.88
C ALA A 249 4.79 13.03 2.05
N GLY A 250 4.60 13.68 3.21
CA GLY A 250 4.14 13.00 4.42
C GLY A 250 5.27 12.66 5.41
N GLU A 251 6.52 12.93 5.10
CA GLU A 251 7.65 12.77 6.03
C GLU A 251 7.65 13.89 7.08
N ILE A 252 6.59 13.94 7.90
CA ILE A 252 6.41 14.98 8.93
C ILE A 252 7.31 14.79 10.14
N GLY A 253 7.81 13.57 10.37
CA GLY A 253 8.72 13.28 11.48
C GLY A 253 9.97 14.16 11.48
N VAL A 254 10.45 14.57 10.29
CA VAL A 254 11.65 15.41 10.11
C VAL A 254 11.38 16.92 10.28
N LEU A 255 10.15 17.35 10.54
CA LEU A 255 9.84 18.76 10.71
C LEU A 255 10.57 19.34 11.94
N PRO A 256 11.11 20.57 11.83
CA PRO A 256 11.76 21.27 12.93
C PRO A 256 10.70 21.77 13.92
N PHE A 257 10.36 20.96 14.92
CA PHE A 257 9.39 21.27 15.96
C PHE A 257 10.10 21.30 17.32
N GLY A 258 9.93 22.36 18.10
CA GLY A 258 10.57 22.47 19.42
C GLY A 258 12.08 22.70 19.37
N LEU A 259 12.56 23.43 18.36
CA LEU A 259 14.01 23.66 18.11
C LEU A 259 14.75 24.20 19.34
N ASP A 260 14.14 25.07 20.12
CA ASP A 260 14.82 25.76 21.24
C ASP A 260 15.07 24.81 22.43
N GLU A 261 14.14 23.91 22.72
CA GLU A 261 14.26 22.98 23.86
C GLU A 261 15.19 21.81 23.56
N VAL A 262 15.16 21.28 22.32
CA VAL A 262 15.99 20.11 21.93
C VAL A 262 17.47 20.49 21.73
N LEU A 263 17.75 21.71 21.24
CA LEU A 263 19.12 22.20 21.09
C LEU A 263 19.77 22.54 22.44
N GLU A 264 19.01 22.99 23.44
CA GLU A 264 19.52 23.25 24.79
C GLU A 264 19.87 21.98 25.55
N GLU A 265 19.10 20.89 25.38
CA GLU A 265 19.35 19.63 26.11
C GLU A 265 20.41 18.72 25.45
N SER A 266 20.54 18.70 24.13
CA SER A 266 21.39 17.72 23.45
C SER A 266 22.81 18.18 23.14
N GLY A 267 23.05 19.48 23.05
CA GLY A 267 24.39 20.04 22.73
C GLY A 267 25.09 19.48 21.49
N LYS A 268 24.48 18.51 20.82
CA LYS A 268 24.95 17.85 19.60
C LYS A 268 23.77 17.38 18.77
N ILE A 269 23.74 17.76 17.52
CA ILE A 269 22.95 17.06 16.50
C ILE A 269 23.59 15.68 16.36
N SER A 270 22.92 14.64 16.86
CA SER A 270 23.36 13.25 16.75
C SER A 270 23.41 12.85 15.28
N ASP A 271 24.43 12.10 14.85
CA ASP A 271 24.54 11.52 13.50
C ASP A 271 23.40 10.53 13.18
N THR A 272 22.61 10.13 14.18
CA THR A 272 21.33 9.42 14.04
C THR A 272 20.20 10.44 14.07
N TYR A 273 19.98 11.11 12.96
CA TYR A 273 18.93 12.12 12.82
C TYR A 273 17.55 11.44 12.78
N LEU A 274 16.97 11.22 13.96
CA LEU A 274 15.52 11.15 14.10
C LEU A 274 15.02 12.58 13.94
N GLY A 275 13.97 12.81 13.15
CA GLY A 275 13.44 14.16 12.98
C GLY A 275 12.97 14.74 14.31
N MET A 276 13.06 16.06 14.48
CA MET A 276 12.74 16.71 15.74
C MET A 276 11.28 16.49 16.18
N PHE A 277 10.37 16.47 15.23
CA PHE A 277 8.96 16.18 15.54
C PHE A 277 8.77 14.73 16.00
N GLU A 278 9.47 13.78 15.39
CA GLU A 278 9.45 12.37 15.80
C GLU A 278 10.06 12.18 17.20
N GLU A 279 11.17 12.86 17.51
CA GLU A 279 11.76 12.83 18.84
C GLU A 279 10.88 13.43 19.93
N ALA A 280 9.98 14.35 19.58
CA ALA A 280 9.03 14.95 20.51
C ALA A 280 7.76 14.09 20.72
N THR A 281 7.33 13.31 19.73
CA THR A 281 5.98 12.74 19.71
C THR A 281 5.91 11.22 19.53
N SER A 282 7.04 10.55 19.21
CA SER A 282 7.05 9.09 19.04
C SER A 282 6.74 8.33 20.35
N ALA A 283 6.39 7.07 20.23
CA ALA A 283 6.15 6.19 21.37
C ALA A 283 7.34 6.14 22.34
N GLU A 284 8.58 6.14 21.80
CA GLU A 284 9.81 6.21 22.61
C GLU A 284 9.97 7.56 23.29
N ALA A 285 9.60 8.65 22.60
CA ALA A 285 9.62 9.98 23.18
C ALA A 285 8.66 10.12 24.38
N ILE A 286 7.44 9.60 24.24
CA ILE A 286 6.44 9.57 25.32
C ILE A 286 7.00 8.86 26.55
N VAL A 287 7.63 7.69 26.36
CA VAL A 287 8.24 6.94 27.48
C VAL A 287 9.40 7.73 28.11
N ARG A 288 10.28 8.34 27.31
CA ARG A 288 11.38 9.17 27.82
C ARG A 288 10.88 10.38 28.64
N GLN A 289 9.86 11.08 28.16
CA GLN A 289 9.27 12.20 28.89
C GLN A 289 8.63 11.75 30.21
N ALA A 290 7.86 10.67 30.17
CA ALA A 290 7.25 10.09 31.37
C ALA A 290 8.30 9.71 32.42
N GLN A 291 9.46 9.16 32.01
CA GLN A 291 10.58 8.84 32.90
C GLN A 291 11.17 10.11 33.51
N LYS A 292 11.36 11.19 32.75
CA LYS A 292 11.84 12.49 33.25
C LYS A 292 10.89 13.05 34.32
N LEU A 293 9.61 12.82 34.19
CA LEU A 293 8.58 13.19 35.17
C LEU A 293 8.45 12.22 36.35
N GLY A 294 9.28 11.19 36.39
CA GLY A 294 9.39 10.24 37.50
C GLY A 294 8.41 9.07 37.45
N LEU A 295 7.91 8.72 36.24
CA LEU A 295 7.20 7.47 36.03
C LEU A 295 8.18 6.31 35.81
N PRO A 296 7.79 5.04 36.14
CA PRO A 296 8.64 3.87 35.94
C PRO A 296 9.04 3.65 34.49
N ALA A 297 10.32 3.32 34.27
CA ALA A 297 10.88 3.03 32.94
C ALA A 297 10.25 1.79 32.25
N SER A 298 9.57 0.94 33.00
CA SER A 298 8.91 -0.27 32.51
C SER A 298 7.54 -0.02 31.88
N LEU A 299 7.00 1.20 31.97
CA LEU A 299 5.70 1.51 31.42
C LEU A 299 5.76 1.63 29.90
N SER A 300 4.82 0.96 29.22
CA SER A 300 4.55 1.16 27.81
C SER A 300 3.80 2.48 27.57
N PRO A 301 3.84 3.07 26.36
CA PRO A 301 3.06 4.26 26.04
C PRO A 301 1.57 4.11 26.40
N ARG A 302 0.98 2.95 26.12
CA ARG A 302 -0.42 2.66 26.49
C ARG A 302 -0.68 2.78 27.98
N GLN A 303 0.19 2.21 28.80
CA GLN A 303 0.06 2.31 30.27
C GLN A 303 0.22 3.74 30.78
N ILE A 304 1.05 4.56 30.11
CA ILE A 304 1.20 5.98 30.43
C ILE A 304 -0.10 6.72 30.10
N PHE A 305 -0.71 6.49 28.95
CA PHE A 305 -2.01 7.08 28.60
C PHE A 305 -3.14 6.59 29.54
N ASP A 306 -3.14 5.32 29.90
CA ASP A 306 -4.13 4.78 30.86
C ASP A 306 -3.98 5.45 32.25
N ALA A 307 -2.74 5.70 32.70
CA ALA A 307 -2.47 6.44 33.95
C ALA A 307 -2.92 7.90 33.86
N ALA A 308 -2.65 8.59 32.74
CA ALA A 308 -3.13 9.94 32.50
C ALA A 308 -4.67 10.03 32.55
N GLN A 309 -5.36 9.10 31.93
CA GLN A 309 -6.83 9.02 31.97
C GLN A 309 -7.36 8.78 33.39
N GLN A 310 -6.60 8.12 34.25
CA GLN A 310 -6.92 7.88 35.67
C GLN A 310 -6.56 9.07 36.57
N GLY A 311 -5.99 10.15 35.99
CA GLY A 311 -5.65 11.39 36.71
C GLY A 311 -4.26 11.39 37.35
N ASP A 312 -3.36 10.52 36.93
CA ASP A 312 -1.96 10.57 37.37
C ASP A 312 -1.31 11.86 36.85
N SER A 313 -0.92 12.75 37.77
CA SER A 313 -0.39 14.07 37.48
C SER A 313 0.99 14.05 36.80
N LYS A 314 1.72 12.93 36.83
CA LYS A 314 3.00 12.76 36.14
C LYS A 314 2.82 12.22 34.73
N ALA A 315 1.65 11.62 34.46
CA ALA A 315 1.32 11.09 33.13
C ALA A 315 0.53 12.10 32.28
N LEU A 316 -0.04 13.16 32.90
CA LEU A 316 -0.70 14.29 32.26
C LEU A 316 0.32 15.28 31.73
#